data_f7e44ae33f3b905638c29b171d385af0
#
_entry.id   f7e44ae33f3b905638c29b171d385af0
#
_cell.length_a   1.000
_cell.length_b   1.000
_cell.length_c   1.000
_cell.angle_alpha   90.00
_cell.angle_beta   90.00
_cell.angle_gamma   90.00
#
_symmetry.space_group_name_H-M   'P 1'
#
loop_
_entity.id
_entity.type
_entity.pdbx_description
1 polymer ?
#
loop_
_entity_poly.entity_id
_entity_poly.type
_entity_poly.pdbx_seq_one_letter_code
_entity_poly.pdbx_strand_id
1 'polypeptide(L)'
;MPDQTHESPKPTTALDASPSPWRDLTDPRRATSVADLEEGLKEPVFENVEIPEPLGPVTITVDDHKIKRFAFTQDDHSVWSLHDSPFGGRIGQPALLGNDLLQLFTTRYRASRTVGFHTEEQMWFDSPVRLGETVTLAGTYTEAYVLRGQGCVVMEAQATGDEGRSIIRHRGVEILRTVPGAIAERASGTPSRKVQGEVPSGARWVDAVGEDIRVGDALSPMRKTITFEQAAIFSRLGEYVRNTHNDLAIARRGQLRVPIVQGQQQAGCMAEFLGRAFGAAWYTDGWFKLKFIATLEVFEPVTFHGLVTSVTPASDDRKRVELEVWSRRQSDARMTVVGWASCVTPGRV
;
A
#
# COMPACT_ATOMS: atom_id res chain seq x y z
N MET A 1 55.09 -2.00 44.16
CA MET A 1 54.27 -2.09 42.94
C MET A 1 52.83 -2.03 43.40
N PRO A 2 52.09 -0.91 43.16
CA PRO A 2 50.69 -0.80 43.58
C PRO A 2 49.76 -1.46 42.59
N ASP A 3 48.79 -2.12 43.13
CA ASP A 3 47.69 -2.84 42.57
C ASP A 3 46.80 -1.90 41.76
N GLN A 4 46.59 -2.19 40.46
CA GLN A 4 45.62 -1.46 39.61
C GLN A 4 44.30 -2.21 39.62
N THR A 5 43.40 -1.76 40.45
CA THR A 5 41.98 -2.15 40.38
C THR A 5 41.34 -1.54 39.14
N HIS A 6 41.03 -2.41 38.15
CA HIS A 6 40.19 -2.05 37.02
C HIS A 6 38.74 -1.77 37.49
N GLU A 7 38.37 -0.53 37.56
CA GLU A 7 36.96 -0.12 37.68
C GLU A 7 36.25 -0.39 36.34
N SER A 8 35.26 -1.24 36.38
CA SER A 8 34.33 -1.43 35.24
C SER A 8 33.51 -0.16 35.01
N PRO A 9 33.28 0.27 33.74
CA PRO A 9 32.50 1.46 33.48
C PRO A 9 31.06 1.27 33.94
N LYS A 10 30.56 2.26 34.69
CA LYS A 10 29.15 2.33 35.11
C LYS A 10 28.24 2.35 33.88
N PRO A 11 27.10 1.65 33.91
CA PRO A 11 26.14 1.67 32.80
C PRO A 11 25.61 3.10 32.65
N THR A 12 25.71 3.61 31.44
CA THR A 12 25.16 4.90 31.01
C THR A 12 23.66 4.91 31.30
N THR A 13 23.21 5.89 32.06
CA THR A 13 21.80 6.14 32.36
C THR A 13 20.99 6.18 31.07
N ALA A 14 19.95 5.36 31.01
CA ALA A 14 19.01 5.32 29.90
C ALA A 14 18.43 6.73 29.66
N LEU A 15 18.56 7.19 28.43
CA LEU A 15 17.87 8.37 27.95
C LEU A 15 16.35 8.17 28.13
N ASP A 16 15.76 9.12 28.85
CA ASP A 16 14.33 9.25 29.10
C ASP A 16 13.63 9.50 27.74
N ALA A 17 13.22 8.42 27.08
CA ALA A 17 12.43 8.50 25.86
C ALA A 17 11.04 7.95 26.20
N SER A 18 10.03 8.78 25.98
CA SER A 18 8.62 8.39 26.06
C SER A 18 8.42 7.01 25.41
N PRO A 19 7.74 6.08 26.07
CA PRO A 19 7.59 4.73 25.55
C PRO A 19 6.84 4.76 24.24
N SER A 20 7.58 4.56 23.15
CA SER A 20 6.95 4.16 21.89
C SER A 20 6.43 2.74 22.09
N PRO A 21 5.17 2.44 21.84
CA PRO A 21 4.64 1.08 21.93
C PRO A 21 5.45 0.07 21.11
N TRP A 22 6.18 0.53 20.11
CA TRP A 22 7.07 -0.27 19.25
C TRP A 22 8.44 -0.60 19.87
N ARG A 23 8.90 0.15 20.88
CA ARG A 23 10.16 -0.14 21.57
C ARG A 23 10.08 -1.36 22.49
N ASP A 24 8.91 -1.61 23.07
CA ASP A 24 8.72 -2.74 23.95
C ASP A 24 8.68 -4.08 23.20
N LEU A 25 8.37 -4.07 21.92
CA LEU A 25 8.38 -5.24 21.04
C LEU A 25 9.79 -5.74 20.71
N THR A 26 10.78 -4.88 20.78
CA THR A 26 12.17 -5.17 20.41
C THR A 26 13.04 -5.51 21.62
N ASP A 27 12.57 -5.25 22.85
CA ASP A 27 13.29 -5.63 24.08
C ASP A 27 12.85 -7.04 24.54
N PRO A 28 13.69 -8.08 24.34
CA PRO A 28 13.35 -9.45 24.76
C PRO A 28 13.16 -9.60 26.28
N ARG A 29 13.56 -8.59 27.08
CA ARG A 29 13.36 -8.56 28.54
C ARG A 29 11.98 -8.02 28.93
N ARG A 30 11.29 -7.39 28.00
CA ARG A 30 9.93 -6.88 28.14
C ARG A 30 9.04 -7.52 27.08
N ALA A 31 8.95 -8.85 27.08
CA ALA A 31 8.07 -9.56 26.17
C ALA A 31 6.62 -9.16 26.44
N THR A 32 6.21 -8.07 25.80
CA THR A 32 4.82 -7.64 25.77
C THR A 32 4.06 -8.63 24.91
N SER A 33 3.02 -9.22 25.43
CA SER A 33 2.18 -10.14 24.67
C SER A 33 1.36 -9.33 23.62
N VAL A 34 0.96 -9.98 22.53
CA VAL A 34 0.03 -9.35 21.57
C VAL A 34 -1.25 -8.88 22.29
N ALA A 35 -1.70 -9.63 23.30
CA ALA A 35 -2.87 -9.26 24.09
C ALA A 35 -2.67 -7.92 24.85
N ASP A 36 -1.47 -7.69 25.40
CA ASP A 36 -1.16 -6.44 26.11
C ASP A 36 -1.11 -5.25 25.14
N LEU A 37 -0.59 -5.44 23.92
CA LEU A 37 -0.55 -4.41 22.88
C LEU A 37 -1.93 -4.04 22.36
N GLU A 38 -2.87 -4.97 22.42
CA GLU A 38 -4.23 -4.79 21.91
C GLU A 38 -5.25 -4.59 23.03
N GLU A 39 -4.79 -4.35 24.26
CA GLU A 39 -5.68 -4.04 25.37
C GLU A 39 -6.50 -2.76 25.08
N GLY A 40 -7.80 -2.84 25.31
CA GLY A 40 -8.73 -1.73 25.05
C GLY A 40 -9.11 -1.50 23.59
N LEU A 41 -8.48 -2.20 22.63
CA LEU A 41 -8.85 -2.09 21.22
C LEU A 41 -10.13 -2.90 20.90
N LYS A 42 -10.90 -2.41 19.93
CA LYS A 42 -12.12 -3.04 19.43
C LYS A 42 -11.84 -4.36 18.70
N GLU A 43 -12.79 -5.29 18.74
CA GLU A 43 -12.78 -6.44 17.82
C GLU A 43 -13.06 -5.95 16.39
N PRO A 44 -12.26 -6.41 15.39
CA PRO A 44 -12.37 -6.00 14.00
C PRO A 44 -13.52 -6.74 13.29
N VAL A 45 -14.74 -6.44 13.70
CA VAL A 45 -15.98 -6.94 13.09
C VAL A 45 -16.79 -5.77 12.60
N PHE A 46 -17.55 -5.98 11.54
CA PHE A 46 -18.33 -4.94 10.87
C PHE A 46 -19.24 -4.17 11.82
N GLU A 47 -19.86 -4.87 12.76
CA GLU A 47 -20.83 -4.32 13.72
C GLU A 47 -20.22 -3.35 14.73
N ASN A 48 -18.90 -3.39 14.91
CA ASN A 48 -18.17 -2.51 15.84
C ASN A 48 -17.67 -1.22 15.17
N VAL A 49 -17.87 -1.09 13.85
CA VAL A 49 -17.43 0.10 13.11
C VAL A 49 -18.45 1.22 13.28
N GLU A 50 -17.99 2.35 13.76
CA GLU A 50 -18.76 3.59 13.88
C GLU A 50 -18.52 4.46 12.65
N ILE A 51 -19.51 5.25 12.23
CA ILE A 51 -19.38 6.15 11.08
C ILE A 51 -19.88 7.55 11.47
N PRO A 52 -19.02 8.58 11.32
CA PRO A 52 -17.59 8.51 10.99
C PRO A 52 -16.75 8.07 12.19
N GLU A 53 -15.67 7.31 11.93
CA GLU A 53 -14.72 6.91 12.97
C GLU A 53 -13.29 7.36 12.62
N PRO A 54 -12.70 8.28 13.40
CA PRO A 54 -11.33 8.74 13.15
C PRO A 54 -10.29 7.66 13.51
N LEU A 55 -9.29 7.51 12.64
CA LEU A 55 -8.18 6.57 12.75
C LEU A 55 -6.86 7.36 12.80
N GLY A 56 -6.03 7.09 13.78
CA GLY A 56 -4.82 7.87 14.03
C GLY A 56 -5.13 9.15 14.83
N PRO A 57 -4.36 10.26 14.69
CA PRO A 57 -3.18 10.40 13.82
C PRO A 57 -1.98 9.59 14.31
N VAL A 58 -1.08 9.26 13.37
CA VAL A 58 0.22 8.63 13.64
C VAL A 58 1.29 9.46 12.94
N THR A 59 2.37 9.79 13.66
CA THR A 59 3.51 10.50 13.09
C THR A 59 4.68 9.56 12.93
N ILE A 60 5.30 9.57 11.75
CA ILE A 60 6.46 8.75 11.41
C ILE A 60 7.53 9.58 10.74
N THR A 61 8.80 9.17 10.87
CA THR A 61 9.90 9.71 10.05
C THR A 61 10.22 8.75 8.93
N VAL A 62 10.33 9.27 7.71
CA VAL A 62 10.71 8.49 6.53
C VAL A 62 12.23 8.43 6.44
N ASP A 63 12.81 7.45 7.10
CA ASP A 63 14.24 7.23 7.11
C ASP A 63 14.73 6.34 5.94
N ASP A 64 16.04 6.19 5.82
CA ASP A 64 16.67 5.36 4.80
C ASP A 64 16.26 3.88 4.91
N HIS A 65 16.06 3.39 6.14
CA HIS A 65 15.62 2.01 6.36
C HIS A 65 14.20 1.77 5.81
N LYS A 66 13.28 2.71 6.04
CA LYS A 66 11.90 2.62 5.52
C LYS A 66 11.87 2.58 3.99
N ILE A 67 12.65 3.47 3.33
CA ILE A 67 12.75 3.50 1.86
C ILE A 67 13.34 2.19 1.33
N LYS A 68 14.46 1.71 1.90
CA LYS A 68 15.11 0.46 1.47
C LYS A 68 14.26 -0.78 1.75
N ARG A 69 13.57 -0.82 2.89
CA ARG A 69 12.64 -1.90 3.22
C ARG A 69 11.52 -1.98 2.19
N PHE A 70 10.92 -0.86 1.83
CA PHE A 70 9.89 -0.83 0.79
C PHE A 70 10.46 -1.27 -0.56
N ALA A 71 11.64 -0.75 -0.96
CA ALA A 71 12.32 -1.16 -2.18
C ALA A 71 12.52 -2.68 -2.26
N PHE A 72 13.00 -3.29 -1.17
CA PHE A 72 13.16 -4.75 -1.08
C PHE A 72 11.81 -5.49 -1.24
N THR A 73 10.77 -5.03 -0.55
CA THR A 73 9.47 -5.73 -0.57
C THR A 73 8.76 -5.65 -1.91
N GLN A 74 9.03 -4.62 -2.72
CA GLN A 74 8.47 -4.42 -4.05
C GLN A 74 9.41 -4.90 -5.16
N ASP A 75 10.66 -5.22 -4.83
CA ASP A 75 11.72 -5.36 -5.82
C ASP A 75 11.80 -4.10 -6.71
N ASP A 76 11.65 -2.92 -6.07
CA ASP A 76 11.67 -1.59 -6.70
C ASP A 76 12.91 -0.81 -6.26
N HIS A 77 13.94 -0.86 -7.08
CA HIS A 77 15.20 -0.16 -6.88
C HIS A 77 15.28 1.11 -7.74
N SER A 78 14.21 1.92 -7.69
CA SER A 78 14.16 3.21 -8.39
C SER A 78 15.38 4.07 -8.06
N VAL A 79 15.96 4.69 -9.09
CA VAL A 79 17.15 5.53 -8.94
C VAL A 79 16.94 6.67 -7.94
N TRP A 80 15.74 7.23 -7.85
CA TRP A 80 15.42 8.36 -6.96
C TRP A 80 15.28 7.95 -5.48
N SER A 81 15.12 6.68 -5.20
CA SER A 81 15.18 6.15 -3.84
C SER A 81 16.61 5.97 -3.32
N LEU A 82 17.60 5.97 -4.23
CA LEU A 82 19.02 5.77 -3.93
C LEU A 82 19.87 7.03 -4.17
N HIS A 83 19.48 7.86 -5.14
CA HIS A 83 20.16 9.06 -5.59
C HIS A 83 19.20 10.25 -5.64
N ASP A 84 19.77 11.43 -5.94
CA ASP A 84 18.99 12.67 -6.05
C ASP A 84 17.89 12.56 -7.12
N SER A 85 16.73 13.08 -6.78
CA SER A 85 15.55 13.14 -7.62
C SER A 85 15.37 14.55 -8.24
N PRO A 86 14.50 14.69 -9.26
CA PRO A 86 14.11 16.02 -9.76
C PRO A 86 13.43 16.93 -8.73
N PHE A 87 13.04 16.38 -7.59
CA PHE A 87 12.38 17.11 -6.49
C PHE A 87 13.34 17.61 -5.40
N GLY A 88 14.65 17.45 -5.63
CA GLY A 88 15.71 17.77 -4.67
C GLY A 88 15.90 16.67 -3.63
N GLY A 89 17.09 16.05 -3.65
CA GLY A 89 17.44 14.95 -2.77
C GLY A 89 16.70 13.64 -3.06
N ARG A 90 16.90 12.66 -2.19
CA ARG A 90 16.26 11.32 -2.29
C ARG A 90 14.81 11.37 -1.86
N ILE A 91 13.98 10.59 -2.54
CA ILE A 91 12.54 10.44 -2.25
C ILE A 91 12.17 8.96 -2.06
N GLY A 92 11.06 8.73 -1.36
CA GLY A 92 10.44 7.41 -1.31
C GLY A 92 9.73 7.06 -2.61
N GLN A 93 9.49 5.77 -2.82
CA GLN A 93 8.64 5.29 -3.92
C GLN A 93 7.23 5.86 -3.80
N PRO A 94 6.46 5.99 -4.90
CA PRO A 94 5.16 6.67 -4.88
C PRO A 94 4.19 6.10 -3.83
N ALA A 95 4.08 4.78 -3.72
CA ALA A 95 3.17 4.11 -2.80
C ALA A 95 3.81 3.75 -1.44
N LEU A 96 4.98 4.33 -1.09
CA LEU A 96 5.72 4.00 0.15
C LEU A 96 4.84 4.05 1.41
N LEU A 97 3.95 5.03 1.50
CA LEU A 97 3.09 5.25 2.66
C LEU A 97 1.71 4.57 2.57
N GLY A 98 1.40 3.93 1.44
CA GLY A 98 0.08 3.34 1.21
C GLY A 98 -0.29 2.27 2.23
N ASN A 99 0.64 1.37 2.56
CA ASN A 99 0.40 0.35 3.59
C ASN A 99 0.30 0.95 5.00
N ASP A 100 1.01 2.04 5.28
CA ASP A 100 0.92 2.73 6.57
C ASP A 100 -0.47 3.38 6.74
N LEU A 101 -1.02 3.95 5.66
CA LEU A 101 -2.38 4.51 5.68
C LEU A 101 -3.43 3.42 5.88
N LEU A 102 -3.34 2.32 5.13
CA LEU A 102 -4.25 1.18 5.32
C LEU A 102 -4.23 0.67 6.76
N GLN A 103 -3.06 0.68 7.40
CA GLN A 103 -2.89 0.16 8.76
C GLN A 103 -3.32 1.11 9.88
N LEU A 104 -3.83 2.29 9.58
CA LEU A 104 -4.39 3.19 10.60
C LEU A 104 -5.52 2.54 11.42
N PHE A 105 -6.19 1.52 10.86
CA PHE A 105 -7.22 0.77 11.60
C PHE A 105 -6.67 0.15 12.89
N THR A 106 -5.38 -0.21 12.94
CA THR A 106 -4.74 -0.80 14.12
C THR A 106 -4.65 0.16 15.31
N THR A 107 -4.95 1.44 15.11
CA THR A 107 -5.06 2.42 16.20
C THR A 107 -6.37 2.28 16.98
N ARG A 108 -7.33 1.52 16.46
CA ARG A 108 -8.65 1.31 17.06
C ARG A 108 -9.04 -0.17 17.21
N TYR A 109 -8.52 -1.04 16.34
CA TYR A 109 -8.95 -2.42 16.21
C TYR A 109 -7.80 -3.40 16.43
N ARG A 110 -8.11 -4.58 16.97
CA ARG A 110 -7.16 -5.67 17.22
C ARG A 110 -6.68 -6.27 15.91
N ALA A 111 -5.45 -5.95 15.51
CA ALA A 111 -4.83 -6.45 14.30
C ALA A 111 -4.74 -7.98 14.27
N SER A 112 -4.45 -8.61 15.42
CA SER A 112 -4.30 -10.08 15.55
C SER A 112 -5.57 -10.86 15.25
N ARG A 113 -6.73 -10.19 15.28
CA ARG A 113 -8.04 -10.80 15.05
C ARG A 113 -8.69 -10.37 13.74
N THR A 114 -7.98 -9.58 12.95
CA THR A 114 -8.50 -9.12 11.65
C THR A 114 -8.63 -10.29 10.70
N VAL A 115 -9.84 -10.49 10.22
CA VAL A 115 -10.19 -11.38 9.12
C VAL A 115 -10.99 -10.54 8.14
N GLY A 116 -10.34 -10.10 7.10
CA GLY A 116 -10.92 -9.20 6.10
C GLY A 116 -10.21 -9.30 4.78
N PHE A 117 -10.79 -8.69 3.76
CA PHE A 117 -10.20 -8.61 2.43
C PHE A 117 -10.24 -7.18 1.94
N HIS A 118 -9.09 -6.67 1.55
CA HIS A 118 -8.99 -5.43 0.82
C HIS A 118 -9.47 -5.66 -0.62
N THR A 119 -10.52 -4.96 -1.03
CA THR A 119 -11.20 -5.22 -2.32
C THR A 119 -11.03 -4.12 -3.34
N GLU A 120 -10.95 -2.87 -2.89
CA GLU A 120 -10.69 -1.72 -3.76
C GLU A 120 -9.67 -0.78 -3.12
N GLU A 121 -8.84 -0.19 -3.95
CA GLU A 121 -7.85 0.82 -3.59
C GLU A 121 -7.89 1.98 -4.56
N GLN A 122 -7.96 3.21 -4.03
CA GLN A 122 -7.70 4.42 -4.79
C GLN A 122 -6.57 5.19 -4.13
N MET A 123 -5.63 5.64 -4.93
CA MET A 123 -4.57 6.53 -4.48
C MET A 123 -4.44 7.73 -5.40
N TRP A 124 -4.16 8.87 -4.79
CA TRP A 124 -3.76 10.12 -5.43
C TRP A 124 -2.37 10.47 -4.94
N PHE A 125 -1.46 10.70 -5.86
CA PHE A 125 -0.08 11.05 -5.58
C PHE A 125 0.06 12.56 -5.77
N ASP A 126 0.08 13.30 -4.67
CA ASP A 126 0.02 14.78 -4.69
C ASP A 126 1.43 15.40 -4.62
N SER A 127 2.38 14.71 -3.97
CA SER A 127 3.80 15.10 -3.94
C SER A 127 4.68 13.98 -3.43
N PRO A 128 5.97 13.93 -3.78
CA PRO A 128 6.86 12.91 -3.27
C PRO A 128 7.14 13.09 -1.77
N VAL A 129 7.30 11.99 -1.05
CA VAL A 129 7.83 12.00 0.31
C VAL A 129 9.35 12.02 0.26
N ARG A 130 9.99 12.83 1.10
CA ARG A 130 11.44 13.01 1.11
C ARG A 130 12.11 12.17 2.18
N LEU A 131 13.36 11.79 1.94
CA LEU A 131 14.20 11.19 2.97
C LEU A 131 14.38 12.15 4.14
N GLY A 132 14.16 11.66 5.37
CA GLY A 132 14.26 12.43 6.60
C GLY A 132 13.00 13.21 6.97
N GLU A 133 11.98 13.23 6.11
CA GLU A 133 10.74 13.96 6.34
C GLU A 133 9.90 13.32 7.46
N THR A 134 9.33 14.15 8.31
CA THR A 134 8.33 13.73 9.30
C THR A 134 6.94 13.86 8.71
N VAL A 135 6.19 12.76 8.70
CA VAL A 135 4.88 12.65 8.05
C VAL A 135 3.82 12.31 9.08
N THR A 136 2.69 13.00 9.02
CA THR A 136 1.49 12.69 9.78
C THR A 136 0.53 11.89 8.91
N LEU A 137 0.09 10.74 9.42
CA LEU A 137 -0.88 9.84 8.81
C LEU A 137 -2.19 9.95 9.58
N ALA A 138 -3.29 10.27 8.91
CA ALA A 138 -4.62 10.34 9.52
C ALA A 138 -5.66 9.80 8.57
N GLY A 139 -6.69 9.18 9.13
CA GLY A 139 -7.78 8.60 8.36
C GLY A 139 -9.09 8.59 9.10
N THR A 140 -10.13 8.15 8.41
CA THR A 140 -11.49 8.02 8.95
C THR A 140 -12.19 6.88 8.22
N TYR A 141 -12.89 6.02 8.95
CA TYR A 141 -13.95 5.23 8.33
C TYR A 141 -15.14 6.14 8.02
N THR A 142 -15.41 6.33 6.72
CA THR A 142 -16.41 7.29 6.22
C THR A 142 -17.72 6.64 5.83
N GLU A 143 -17.69 5.36 5.47
CA GLU A 143 -18.86 4.59 5.06
C GLU A 143 -18.81 3.16 5.60
N ALA A 144 -19.98 2.62 5.94
CA ALA A 144 -20.18 1.21 6.23
C ALA A 144 -21.48 0.75 5.56
N TYR A 145 -21.43 -0.33 4.78
CA TYR A 145 -22.59 -0.85 4.05
C TYR A 145 -22.49 -2.36 3.85
N VAL A 146 -23.64 -2.97 3.56
CA VAL A 146 -23.69 -4.40 3.25
C VAL A 146 -23.82 -4.62 1.76
N LEU A 147 -22.94 -5.43 1.20
CA LEU A 147 -22.96 -5.82 -0.21
C LEU A 147 -22.88 -7.34 -0.33
N ARG A 148 -23.88 -7.97 -0.92
CA ARG A 148 -23.95 -9.45 -1.12
C ARG A 148 -23.75 -10.22 0.19
N GLY A 149 -24.35 -9.75 1.29
CA GLY A 149 -24.23 -10.38 2.60
C GLY A 149 -22.86 -10.19 3.27
N GLN A 150 -22.02 -9.27 2.78
CA GLN A 150 -20.72 -8.96 3.36
C GLN A 150 -20.70 -7.52 3.90
N GLY A 151 -20.14 -7.32 5.08
CA GLY A 151 -19.94 -6.00 5.66
C GLY A 151 -18.73 -5.31 4.99
N CYS A 152 -18.99 -4.22 4.29
CA CYS A 152 -17.98 -3.40 3.64
C CYS A 152 -17.77 -2.10 4.41
N VAL A 153 -16.53 -1.72 4.62
CA VAL A 153 -16.15 -0.43 5.21
C VAL A 153 -15.27 0.34 4.24
N VAL A 154 -15.41 1.66 4.26
CA VAL A 154 -14.60 2.57 3.45
C VAL A 154 -13.73 3.39 4.38
N MET A 155 -12.44 3.33 4.14
CA MET A 155 -11.45 4.18 4.80
C MET A 155 -10.98 5.25 3.83
N GLU A 156 -11.04 6.50 4.26
CA GLU A 156 -10.35 7.61 3.62
C GLU A 156 -9.21 8.06 4.52
N ALA A 157 -8.00 8.18 3.97
CA ALA A 157 -6.82 8.55 4.74
C ALA A 157 -5.84 9.37 3.89
N GLN A 158 -4.97 10.10 4.57
CA GLN A 158 -3.95 10.91 3.92
C GLN A 158 -2.65 10.93 4.71
N ALA A 159 -1.56 11.10 3.99
CA ALA A 159 -0.25 11.41 4.54
C ALA A 159 0.07 12.88 4.25
N THR A 160 0.43 13.60 5.30
CA THR A 160 0.74 15.03 5.24
C THR A 160 2.17 15.24 5.77
N GLY A 161 3.00 15.87 4.97
CA GLY A 161 4.37 16.22 5.32
C GLY A 161 4.49 17.62 5.89
N ASP A 162 5.70 18.16 5.80
CA ASP A 162 6.03 19.49 6.30
C ASP A 162 5.07 20.55 5.76
N GLU A 163 4.75 21.55 6.59
CA GLU A 163 3.86 22.68 6.28
C GLU A 163 2.46 22.28 5.80
N GLY A 164 2.01 21.08 6.13
CA GLY A 164 0.70 20.59 5.73
C GLY A 164 0.63 20.12 4.26
N ARG A 165 1.76 19.89 3.61
CA ARG A 165 1.85 19.44 2.23
C ARG A 165 1.24 18.05 2.07
N SER A 166 0.24 17.90 1.18
CA SER A 166 -0.31 16.58 0.85
C SER A 166 0.71 15.75 0.09
N ILE A 167 0.92 14.51 0.54
CA ILE A 167 1.84 13.56 -0.09
C ILE A 167 1.05 12.52 -0.87
N ILE A 168 0.18 11.81 -0.19
CA ILE A 168 -0.66 10.76 -0.77
C ILE A 168 -2.01 10.73 -0.07
N ARG A 169 -3.07 10.56 -0.84
CA ARG A 169 -4.42 10.28 -0.34
C ARG A 169 -4.82 8.87 -0.73
N HIS A 170 -5.56 8.25 0.16
CA HIS A 170 -6.00 6.86 0.08
C HIS A 170 -7.52 6.77 0.28
N ARG A 171 -8.18 5.93 -0.51
CA ARG A 171 -9.54 5.48 -0.26
C ARG A 171 -9.59 3.98 -0.52
N GLY A 172 -9.67 3.20 0.55
CA GLY A 172 -9.74 1.75 0.53
C GLY A 172 -11.15 1.24 0.84
N VAL A 173 -11.52 0.11 0.23
CA VAL A 173 -12.73 -0.65 0.59
C VAL A 173 -12.30 -2.01 1.09
N GLU A 174 -12.67 -2.31 2.33
CA GLU A 174 -12.38 -3.59 2.98
C GLU A 174 -13.68 -4.33 3.31
N ILE A 175 -13.65 -5.65 3.16
CA ILE A 175 -14.67 -6.53 3.71
C ILE A 175 -14.21 -6.96 5.09
N LEU A 176 -15.01 -6.68 6.12
CA LEU A 176 -14.78 -7.16 7.47
C LEU A 176 -15.63 -8.38 7.78
N ARG A 177 -15.15 -9.19 8.72
CA ARG A 177 -15.94 -10.30 9.28
C ARG A 177 -17.22 -9.73 9.92
N THR A 178 -18.32 -10.40 9.68
CA THR A 178 -19.63 -10.09 10.28
C THR A 178 -19.99 -11.11 11.34
N VAL A 179 -20.81 -10.70 12.30
CA VAL A 179 -21.43 -11.66 13.25
C VAL A 179 -22.53 -12.42 12.51
N PRO A 180 -22.56 -13.77 12.56
CA PRO A 180 -23.58 -14.55 11.87
C PRO A 180 -25.00 -14.12 12.27
N GLY A 181 -25.85 -13.88 11.27
CA GLY A 181 -27.24 -13.47 11.43
C GLY A 181 -27.50 -11.98 11.65
N ALA A 182 -26.46 -11.14 11.75
CA ALA A 182 -26.61 -9.72 12.04
C ALA A 182 -26.92 -8.84 10.79
N ILE A 183 -26.79 -9.38 9.58
CA ILE A 183 -26.88 -8.60 8.35
C ILE A 183 -28.14 -8.89 7.56
N ALA A 184 -28.95 -7.86 7.34
CA ALA A 184 -30.00 -7.86 6.33
C ALA A 184 -29.41 -7.45 4.97
N GLU A 185 -29.75 -8.16 3.90
CA GLU A 185 -29.31 -7.83 2.54
C GLU A 185 -29.77 -6.42 2.14
N ARG A 186 -28.83 -5.56 1.86
CA ARG A 186 -29.07 -4.32 1.11
C ARG A 186 -28.28 -4.42 -0.19
N ALA A 187 -28.98 -4.59 -1.30
CA ALA A 187 -28.38 -4.48 -2.61
C ALA A 187 -28.19 -3.00 -2.94
N SER A 188 -26.96 -2.55 -3.11
CA SER A 188 -26.68 -1.31 -3.80
C SER A 188 -25.40 -1.47 -4.61
N GLY A 189 -25.42 -1.08 -5.85
CA GLY A 189 -24.24 -1.03 -6.69
C GLY A 189 -24.61 -0.73 -8.13
N THR A 190 -24.16 0.42 -8.63
CA THR A 190 -24.13 0.69 -10.07
C THR A 190 -23.15 -0.29 -10.71
N PRO A 191 -23.49 -0.92 -11.85
CA PRO A 191 -22.56 -1.77 -12.57
C PRO A 191 -21.28 -0.99 -12.86
N SER A 192 -20.14 -1.45 -12.36
CA SER A 192 -18.86 -0.79 -12.64
C SER A 192 -18.44 -1.12 -14.07
N ARG A 193 -17.85 -0.11 -14.75
CA ARG A 193 -17.14 -0.31 -16.03
C ARG A 193 -16.23 -1.53 -15.91
N LYS A 194 -16.21 -2.39 -16.92
CA LYS A 194 -15.33 -3.57 -16.95
C LYS A 194 -14.02 -3.23 -17.64
N VAL A 195 -12.92 -3.63 -17.05
CA VAL A 195 -11.60 -3.68 -17.71
C VAL A 195 -11.59 -4.92 -18.61
N GLN A 196 -11.24 -4.75 -19.87
CA GLN A 196 -11.15 -5.87 -20.81
C GLN A 196 -9.93 -6.75 -20.51
N GLY A 197 -8.82 -6.13 -20.09
CA GLY A 197 -7.60 -6.82 -19.71
C GLY A 197 -6.84 -7.41 -20.90
N GLU A 198 -6.99 -6.84 -22.08
CA GLU A 198 -6.33 -7.27 -23.30
C GLU A 198 -5.70 -6.10 -24.04
N VAL A 199 -4.52 -6.34 -24.61
CA VAL A 199 -3.87 -5.40 -25.50
C VAL A 199 -4.26 -5.76 -26.93
N PRO A 200 -4.83 -4.81 -27.73
CA PRO A 200 -5.21 -5.06 -29.11
C PRO A 200 -4.02 -5.51 -29.94
N SER A 201 -4.29 -6.41 -30.90
CA SER A 201 -3.29 -6.81 -31.90
C SER A 201 -2.82 -5.59 -32.69
N GLY A 202 -1.49 -5.38 -32.77
CA GLY A 202 -0.91 -4.22 -33.46
C GLY A 202 -0.82 -2.95 -32.62
N ALA A 203 -1.15 -2.98 -31.31
CA ALA A 203 -0.91 -1.85 -30.43
C ALA A 203 0.59 -1.49 -30.41
N ARG A 204 0.88 -0.19 -30.40
CA ARG A 204 2.24 0.33 -30.21
C ARG A 204 2.62 0.17 -28.74
N TRP A 205 3.75 -0.48 -28.48
CA TRP A 205 4.33 -0.57 -27.14
C TRP A 205 5.18 0.66 -26.85
N VAL A 206 5.02 1.23 -25.65
CA VAL A 206 5.75 2.40 -25.17
C VAL A 206 6.35 2.14 -23.79
N ASP A 207 7.63 2.46 -23.61
CA ASP A 207 8.32 2.35 -22.32
C ASP A 207 8.06 3.56 -21.43
N ALA A 208 7.86 4.73 -22.05
CA ALA A 208 7.59 5.98 -21.37
C ALA A 208 6.49 6.77 -22.09
N VAL A 209 5.67 7.48 -21.31
CA VAL A 209 4.64 8.36 -21.80
C VAL A 209 5.28 9.68 -22.24
N GLY A 210 5.11 10.06 -23.49
CA GLY A 210 5.64 11.28 -24.09
C GLY A 210 4.54 12.11 -24.79
N GLU A 211 4.95 13.17 -25.47
CA GLU A 211 4.03 14.06 -26.22
C GLU A 211 3.29 13.34 -27.36
N ASP A 212 3.89 12.29 -27.92
CA ASP A 212 3.36 11.50 -29.02
C ASP A 212 2.43 10.37 -28.60
N ILE A 213 2.10 10.27 -27.29
CA ILE A 213 1.20 9.24 -26.76
C ILE A 213 -0.19 9.31 -27.40
N ARG A 214 -0.79 8.16 -27.69
CA ARG A 214 -2.08 8.04 -28.39
C ARG A 214 -2.98 7.01 -27.71
N VAL A 215 -4.27 7.15 -27.92
CA VAL A 215 -5.25 6.12 -27.59
C VAL A 215 -4.92 4.83 -28.34
N GLY A 216 -4.93 3.71 -27.62
CA GLY A 216 -4.55 2.39 -28.14
C GLY A 216 -3.07 2.03 -27.97
N ASP A 217 -2.22 2.96 -27.52
CA ASP A 217 -0.86 2.62 -27.11
C ASP A 217 -0.89 1.75 -25.84
N ALA A 218 0.02 0.78 -25.76
CA ALA A 218 0.17 -0.11 -24.62
C ALA A 218 1.50 0.17 -23.93
N LEU A 219 1.48 0.26 -22.59
CA LEU A 219 2.72 0.35 -21.81
C LEU A 219 3.47 -0.99 -21.87
N SER A 220 4.79 -0.94 -22.07
CA SER A 220 5.63 -2.14 -22.00
C SER A 220 5.42 -2.88 -20.68
N PRO A 221 5.11 -4.18 -20.71
CA PRO A 221 4.67 -4.90 -19.53
C PRO A 221 5.79 -5.03 -18.49
N MET A 222 5.44 -4.93 -17.21
CA MET A 222 6.35 -5.17 -16.10
C MET A 222 6.03 -6.51 -15.44
N ARG A 223 7.05 -7.36 -15.29
CA ARG A 223 6.92 -8.65 -14.60
C ARG A 223 7.50 -8.57 -13.19
N LYS A 224 6.80 -9.16 -12.24
CA LYS A 224 7.23 -9.31 -10.85
C LYS A 224 7.02 -10.75 -10.36
N THR A 225 7.82 -11.12 -9.37
CA THR A 225 7.63 -12.34 -8.59
C THR A 225 7.94 -11.96 -7.14
N ILE A 226 6.92 -11.98 -6.29
CA ILE A 226 7.06 -11.63 -4.88
C ILE A 226 7.38 -12.90 -4.10
N THR A 227 8.49 -12.88 -3.37
CA THR A 227 8.89 -14.00 -2.51
C THR A 227 8.10 -14.01 -1.19
N PHE A 228 8.19 -15.12 -0.46
CA PHE A 228 7.61 -15.21 0.87
C PHE A 228 8.18 -14.14 1.81
N GLU A 229 9.49 -13.93 1.78
CA GLU A 229 10.18 -12.96 2.63
C GLU A 229 9.74 -11.52 2.31
N GLN A 230 9.58 -11.19 1.02
CA GLN A 230 9.08 -9.89 0.60
C GLN A 230 7.65 -9.65 1.09
N ALA A 231 6.77 -10.63 0.95
CA ALA A 231 5.39 -10.55 1.44
C ALA A 231 5.34 -10.45 2.98
N ALA A 232 6.17 -11.23 3.68
CA ALA A 232 6.23 -11.22 5.14
C ALA A 232 6.74 -9.89 5.70
N ILE A 233 7.77 -9.30 5.09
CA ILE A 233 8.32 -8.00 5.50
C ILE A 233 7.38 -6.84 5.12
N PHE A 234 6.67 -6.93 4.00
CA PHE A 234 5.67 -5.95 3.62
C PHE A 234 4.50 -5.92 4.59
N SER A 235 4.08 -7.09 5.06
CA SER A 235 3.03 -7.21 6.06
C SER A 235 3.51 -6.63 7.39
N ARG A 236 3.23 -5.37 7.63
CA ARG A 236 3.65 -4.65 8.83
C ARG A 236 3.15 -5.30 10.11
N LEU A 237 1.97 -5.91 10.05
CA LEU A 237 1.41 -6.72 11.13
C LEU A 237 2.29 -7.94 11.46
N GLY A 238 3.09 -8.40 10.49
CA GLY A 238 4.01 -9.50 10.67
C GLY A 238 5.16 -9.23 11.63
N GLU A 239 5.39 -8.01 12.03
CA GLU A 239 6.38 -7.67 13.05
C GLU A 239 5.99 -8.27 14.41
N TYR A 240 4.70 -8.39 14.71
CA TYR A 240 4.19 -8.99 15.93
C TYR A 240 2.96 -9.88 15.73
N VAL A 241 2.31 -9.85 14.57
CA VAL A 241 1.09 -10.61 14.29
C VAL A 241 1.30 -11.53 13.09
N ARG A 242 1.06 -12.82 13.31
CA ARG A 242 1.06 -13.83 12.25
C ARG A 242 -0.25 -13.76 11.47
N ASN A 243 -0.16 -13.76 10.15
CA ASN A 243 -1.33 -13.64 9.26
C ASN A 243 -1.15 -14.47 7.97
N THR A 244 -2.09 -14.35 7.04
CA THR A 244 -2.09 -15.11 5.77
C THR A 244 -0.96 -14.71 4.79
N HIS A 245 -0.24 -13.63 5.07
CA HIS A 245 0.84 -13.13 4.23
C HIS A 245 2.23 -13.58 4.71
N ASN A 246 2.35 -13.94 5.99
CA ASN A 246 3.63 -14.24 6.63
C ASN A 246 3.67 -15.58 7.37
N ASP A 247 2.58 -16.36 7.34
CA ASP A 247 2.48 -17.63 8.06
C ASP A 247 1.76 -18.71 7.25
N LEU A 248 2.50 -19.77 6.90
CA LEU A 248 1.97 -20.88 6.12
C LEU A 248 0.83 -21.64 6.83
N ALA A 249 0.92 -21.80 8.15
CA ALA A 249 -0.12 -22.52 8.89
C ALA A 249 -1.42 -21.72 8.96
N ILE A 250 -1.33 -20.40 9.08
CA ILE A 250 -2.50 -19.52 9.03
C ILE A 250 -3.08 -19.48 7.60
N ALA A 251 -2.25 -19.35 6.57
CA ALA A 251 -2.70 -19.41 5.18
C ALA A 251 -3.48 -20.71 4.90
N ARG A 252 -2.96 -21.86 5.31
CA ARG A 252 -3.62 -23.16 5.13
C ARG A 252 -4.94 -23.29 5.91
N ARG A 253 -5.04 -22.72 7.13
CA ARG A 253 -6.32 -22.67 7.86
C ARG A 253 -7.34 -21.82 7.12
N GLY A 254 -6.91 -20.77 6.41
CA GLY A 254 -7.73 -19.97 5.52
C GLY A 254 -7.99 -20.62 4.14
N GLN A 255 -7.70 -21.92 3.98
CA GLN A 255 -7.87 -22.68 2.73
C GLN A 255 -6.98 -22.18 1.57
N LEU A 256 -5.90 -21.47 1.89
CA LEU A 256 -4.89 -21.09 0.92
C LEU A 256 -3.79 -22.15 0.84
N ARG A 257 -3.26 -22.39 -0.34
CA ARG A 257 -2.18 -23.36 -0.56
C ARG A 257 -0.87 -22.89 0.09
N VAL A 258 -0.57 -21.62 -0.09
CA VAL A 258 0.62 -20.90 0.44
C VAL A 258 0.21 -19.49 0.84
N PRO A 259 1.06 -18.73 1.53
CA PRO A 259 0.83 -17.32 1.78
C PRO A 259 0.57 -16.54 0.49
N ILE A 260 -0.21 -15.49 0.59
CA ILE A 260 -0.62 -14.63 -0.53
C ILE A 260 -0.01 -13.23 -0.39
N VAL A 261 0.22 -12.60 -1.53
CA VAL A 261 0.65 -11.21 -1.63
C VAL A 261 -0.51 -10.29 -1.24
N GLN A 262 -0.24 -9.29 -0.43
CA GLN A 262 -1.26 -8.30 -0.04
C GLN A 262 -1.77 -7.52 -1.25
N GLY A 263 -3.05 -7.11 -1.22
CA GLY A 263 -3.62 -6.20 -2.22
C GLY A 263 -2.82 -4.89 -2.29
N GLN A 264 -2.48 -4.33 -1.13
CA GLN A 264 -1.67 -3.12 -1.04
C GLN A 264 -0.25 -3.26 -1.61
N GLN A 265 0.35 -4.45 -1.52
CA GLN A 265 1.63 -4.74 -2.16
C GLN A 265 1.50 -4.80 -3.69
N GLN A 266 0.41 -5.37 -4.20
CA GLN A 266 0.10 -5.34 -5.64
C GLN A 266 -0.19 -3.91 -6.13
N ALA A 267 -0.84 -3.06 -5.32
CA ALA A 267 -1.02 -1.64 -5.61
C ALA A 267 0.33 -0.90 -5.66
N GLY A 268 1.26 -1.23 -4.77
CA GLY A 268 2.64 -0.71 -4.82
C GLY A 268 3.36 -1.08 -6.12
N CYS A 269 3.27 -2.33 -6.56
CA CYS A 269 3.83 -2.74 -7.86
C CYS A 269 3.15 -2.02 -9.05
N MET A 270 1.84 -1.76 -8.98
CA MET A 270 1.14 -0.97 -10.01
C MET A 270 1.60 0.48 -10.00
N ALA A 271 1.83 1.07 -8.84
CA ALA A 271 2.37 2.43 -8.71
C ALA A 271 3.79 2.54 -9.29
N GLU A 272 4.65 1.53 -9.07
CA GLU A 272 5.96 1.43 -9.71
C GLU A 272 5.85 1.35 -11.23
N PHE A 273 4.99 0.45 -11.73
CA PHE A 273 4.75 0.26 -13.16
C PHE A 273 4.37 1.58 -13.85
N LEU A 274 3.43 2.32 -13.27
CA LEU A 274 2.98 3.61 -13.77
C LEU A 274 4.02 4.71 -13.56
N GLY A 275 4.73 4.69 -12.43
CA GLY A 275 5.84 5.61 -12.15
C GLY A 275 6.98 5.49 -13.15
N ARG A 276 7.29 4.28 -13.62
CA ARG A 276 8.27 4.06 -14.70
C ARG A 276 7.82 4.68 -16.03
N ALA A 277 6.53 4.61 -16.32
CA ALA A 277 5.98 5.15 -17.57
C ALA A 277 5.83 6.68 -17.55
N PHE A 278 5.40 7.27 -16.46
CA PHE A 278 5.12 8.72 -16.35
C PHE A 278 6.25 9.53 -15.70
N GLY A 279 7.25 8.88 -15.13
CA GLY A 279 8.36 9.55 -14.46
C GLY A 279 7.92 10.46 -13.32
N ALA A 280 8.50 11.67 -13.26
CA ALA A 280 8.22 12.64 -12.19
C ALA A 280 6.74 13.04 -12.09
N ALA A 281 6.02 13.08 -13.19
CA ALA A 281 4.61 13.45 -13.21
C ALA A 281 3.75 12.50 -12.36
N TRP A 282 4.12 11.22 -12.27
CA TRP A 282 3.40 10.25 -11.46
C TRP A 282 3.41 10.60 -9.97
N TYR A 283 4.46 11.22 -9.48
CA TYR A 283 4.61 11.62 -8.07
C TYR A 283 3.78 12.84 -7.68
N THR A 284 3.24 13.59 -8.65
CA THR A 284 2.57 14.88 -8.40
C THR A 284 1.17 14.99 -8.97
N ASP A 285 0.76 14.06 -9.82
CA ASP A 285 -0.54 14.09 -10.51
C ASP A 285 -1.07 12.67 -10.79
N GLY A 286 -0.33 11.65 -10.38
CA GLY A 286 -0.74 10.26 -10.57
C GLY A 286 -1.98 9.92 -9.76
N TRP A 287 -2.86 9.14 -10.37
CA TRP A 287 -4.03 8.55 -9.72
C TRP A 287 -4.31 7.17 -10.26
N PHE A 288 -4.76 6.28 -9.40
CA PHE A 288 -5.40 5.04 -9.82
C PHE A 288 -6.59 4.65 -8.94
N LYS A 289 -7.46 3.82 -9.52
CA LYS A 289 -8.47 3.01 -8.83
C LYS A 289 -8.30 1.57 -9.23
N LEU A 290 -8.02 0.70 -8.27
CA LEU A 290 -7.77 -0.73 -8.45
C LEU A 290 -8.85 -1.56 -7.76
N LYS A 291 -9.13 -2.75 -8.30
CA LYS A 291 -9.95 -3.80 -7.67
C LYS A 291 -9.12 -5.07 -7.61
N PHE A 292 -9.09 -5.68 -6.43
CA PHE A 292 -8.43 -6.96 -6.21
C PHE A 292 -9.44 -8.08 -6.43
N ILE A 293 -9.32 -8.79 -7.54
CA ILE A 293 -10.35 -9.75 -8.00
C ILE A 293 -9.95 -11.21 -7.89
N ALA A 294 -8.68 -11.48 -7.61
CA ALA A 294 -8.17 -12.81 -7.28
C ALA A 294 -6.91 -12.71 -6.43
N THR A 295 -6.64 -13.74 -5.65
CA THR A 295 -5.41 -13.86 -4.86
C THR A 295 -4.19 -14.05 -5.76
N LEU A 296 -3.06 -13.47 -5.36
CA LEU A 296 -1.73 -13.73 -5.91
C LEU A 296 -0.94 -14.49 -4.84
N GLU A 297 -0.50 -15.71 -5.14
CA GLU A 297 0.35 -16.47 -4.24
C GLU A 297 1.79 -15.97 -4.28
N VAL A 298 2.53 -16.12 -3.19
CA VAL A 298 3.99 -15.89 -3.19
C VAL A 298 4.66 -16.83 -4.20
N PHE A 299 5.74 -16.35 -4.82
CA PHE A 299 6.47 -17.02 -5.90
C PHE A 299 5.71 -17.19 -7.22
N GLU A 300 4.45 -16.78 -7.31
CA GLU A 300 3.72 -16.77 -8.57
C GLU A 300 4.11 -15.55 -9.41
N PRO A 301 4.66 -15.73 -10.61
CA PRO A 301 4.97 -14.61 -11.48
C PRO A 301 3.68 -13.92 -11.96
N VAL A 302 3.71 -12.59 -11.90
CA VAL A 302 2.61 -11.73 -12.33
C VAL A 302 3.12 -10.65 -13.28
N THR A 303 2.34 -10.33 -14.30
CA THR A 303 2.68 -9.28 -15.28
C THR A 303 1.67 -8.15 -15.19
N PHE A 304 2.16 -6.92 -15.10
CA PHE A 304 1.39 -5.68 -15.08
C PHE A 304 1.30 -5.11 -16.48
N HIS A 305 0.13 -4.59 -16.84
CA HIS A 305 -0.22 -4.08 -18.16
C HIS A 305 -0.97 -2.75 -18.02
N GLY A 306 -0.84 -1.91 -19.05
CA GLY A 306 -1.60 -0.66 -19.19
C GLY A 306 -1.93 -0.41 -20.65
N LEU A 307 -3.17 -0.01 -20.92
CA LEU A 307 -3.65 0.37 -22.24
C LEU A 307 -4.22 1.79 -22.18
N VAL A 308 -3.73 2.68 -23.02
CA VAL A 308 -4.22 4.06 -23.11
C VAL A 308 -5.62 4.08 -23.72
N THR A 309 -6.59 4.60 -22.97
CA THR A 309 -8.00 4.65 -23.35
C THR A 309 -8.47 6.07 -23.68
N SER A 310 -7.79 7.09 -23.18
CA SER A 310 -8.12 8.50 -23.44
C SER A 310 -6.87 9.37 -23.39
N VAL A 311 -6.80 10.37 -24.26
CA VAL A 311 -5.78 11.40 -24.25
C VAL A 311 -6.48 12.73 -24.52
N THR A 312 -6.46 13.64 -23.54
CA THR A 312 -7.12 14.95 -23.63
C THR A 312 -6.16 16.08 -23.26
N PRO A 313 -6.35 17.28 -23.78
CA PRO A 313 -5.56 18.43 -23.35
C PRO A 313 -5.65 18.65 -21.83
N ALA A 314 -4.55 19.06 -21.23
CA ALA A 314 -4.45 19.49 -19.84
C ALA A 314 -3.79 20.87 -19.76
N SER A 315 -3.50 21.39 -18.56
CA SER A 315 -2.79 22.65 -18.37
C SER A 315 -1.34 22.55 -18.88
N ASP A 316 -0.74 23.70 -19.20
CA ASP A 316 0.69 23.86 -19.51
C ASP A 316 1.18 22.99 -20.68
N ASP A 317 0.41 22.95 -21.77
CA ASP A 317 0.67 22.15 -22.98
C ASP A 317 0.82 20.65 -22.75
N ARG A 318 0.45 20.17 -21.55
CA ARG A 318 0.45 18.74 -21.21
C ARG A 318 -0.86 18.09 -21.67
N LYS A 319 -0.85 16.76 -21.68
CA LYS A 319 -2.03 15.94 -21.97
C LYS A 319 -2.37 15.09 -20.73
N ARG A 320 -3.65 14.99 -20.41
CA ARG A 320 -4.18 13.99 -19.47
C ARG A 320 -4.31 12.67 -20.19
N VAL A 321 -3.65 11.65 -19.67
CA VAL A 321 -3.69 10.29 -20.20
C VAL A 321 -4.45 9.41 -19.20
N GLU A 322 -5.47 8.72 -19.70
CA GLU A 322 -6.21 7.72 -18.94
C GLU A 322 -5.92 6.32 -19.47
N LEU A 323 -5.81 5.36 -18.55
CA LEU A 323 -5.50 3.98 -18.89
C LEU A 323 -6.48 3.00 -18.23
N GLU A 324 -6.73 1.90 -18.91
CA GLU A 324 -7.07 0.65 -18.25
C GLU A 324 -5.78 -0.03 -17.80
N VAL A 325 -5.76 -0.53 -16.55
CA VAL A 325 -4.60 -1.24 -15.98
C VAL A 325 -5.03 -2.57 -15.39
N TRP A 326 -4.18 -3.57 -15.49
CA TRP A 326 -4.44 -4.88 -14.90
C TRP A 326 -3.15 -5.63 -14.63
N SER A 327 -3.24 -6.63 -13.77
CA SER A 327 -2.18 -7.62 -13.59
C SER A 327 -2.70 -9.04 -13.87
N ARG A 328 -1.83 -9.91 -14.37
CA ARG A 328 -2.19 -11.25 -14.78
C ARG A 328 -1.17 -12.28 -14.30
N ARG A 329 -1.63 -13.33 -13.63
CA ARG A 329 -0.78 -14.45 -13.21
C ARG A 329 -0.28 -15.21 -14.42
N GLN A 330 0.92 -15.76 -14.34
CA GLN A 330 1.48 -16.54 -15.44
C GLN A 330 0.91 -17.96 -15.50
N SER A 331 0.61 -18.58 -14.36
CA SER A 331 0.22 -19.99 -14.28
C SER A 331 -1.11 -20.30 -14.99
N ASP A 332 -2.10 -19.43 -14.87
CA ASP A 332 -3.45 -19.64 -15.38
C ASP A 332 -4.03 -18.44 -16.16
N ALA A 333 -3.19 -17.43 -16.41
CA ALA A 333 -3.55 -16.19 -17.08
C ALA A 333 -4.70 -15.40 -16.38
N ARG A 334 -5.06 -15.73 -15.15
CA ARG A 334 -6.12 -15.05 -14.40
C ARG A 334 -5.66 -13.66 -13.95
N MET A 335 -6.50 -12.67 -14.13
CA MET A 335 -6.26 -11.33 -13.59
C MET A 335 -6.37 -11.32 -12.06
N THR A 336 -5.42 -10.67 -11.39
CA THR A 336 -5.45 -10.47 -9.93
C THR A 336 -5.87 -9.07 -9.55
N VAL A 337 -5.48 -8.09 -10.37
CA VAL A 337 -5.86 -6.68 -10.23
C VAL A 337 -6.44 -6.19 -11.54
N VAL A 338 -7.47 -5.37 -11.46
CA VAL A 338 -8.01 -4.61 -12.59
C VAL A 338 -8.31 -3.19 -12.14
N GLY A 339 -8.20 -2.21 -13.03
CA GLY A 339 -8.49 -0.84 -12.65
C GLY A 339 -8.26 0.18 -13.74
N TRP A 340 -8.20 1.41 -13.30
CA TRP A 340 -7.99 2.60 -14.12
C TRP A 340 -6.91 3.47 -13.50
N ALA A 341 -6.18 4.15 -14.34
CA ALA A 341 -5.16 5.11 -13.91
C ALA A 341 -5.24 6.37 -14.76
N SER A 342 -4.77 7.47 -14.20
CA SER A 342 -4.65 8.75 -14.90
C SER A 342 -3.44 9.52 -14.41
N CYS A 343 -2.76 10.18 -15.35
CA CYS A 343 -1.70 11.12 -15.04
C CYS A 343 -1.54 12.10 -16.22
N VAL A 344 -0.92 13.24 -15.99
CA VAL A 344 -0.50 14.13 -17.09
C VAL A 344 0.80 13.64 -17.71
N THR A 345 1.00 13.96 -18.99
CA THR A 345 2.31 13.74 -19.63
C THR A 345 3.40 14.49 -18.87
N PRO A 346 4.65 13.98 -18.82
CA PRO A 346 5.77 14.75 -18.29
C PRO A 346 5.88 16.12 -18.97
N GLY A 347 6.21 17.16 -18.21
CA GLY A 347 6.51 18.48 -18.75
C GLY A 347 7.78 18.44 -19.62
N ARG A 348 7.95 19.41 -20.49
CA ARG A 348 9.23 19.61 -21.20
C ARG A 348 10.30 19.93 -20.18
N VAL A 349 11.39 19.17 -20.19
CA VAL A 349 12.58 19.42 -19.37
C VAL A 349 13.40 20.54 -20.00
#